data_df3db341fc3181a19b906c0f2032599a
#
_entry.id   df3db341fc3181a19b906c0f2032599a
#
_cell.length_a   1.000
_cell.length_b   1.000
_cell.length_c   1.000
_cell.angle_alpha   90.00
_cell.angle_beta   90.00
_cell.angle_gamma   90.00
#
_symmetry.space_group_name_H-M   'P 1'
#
loop_
_entity.id
_entity.type
_entity.pdbx_description
1 polymer ?
#
loop_
_entity_poly.entity_id
_entity_poly.type
_entity_poly.pdbx_seq_one_letter_code
_entity_poly.pdbx_strand_id
1 'polypeptide(L)'
;NYLDYKSGAILIMNKNIAEDVVTTQGEAYGIELMLKKPLGKLNGWFAYTYSKTRLREDGDRGDMAINGGEWYDASYDKPHDVKLVANYKFTQRISLSINGDYASGRPITIPVAKYMYDGGYKLHYSDRNGHRTPDYFRVDAAMNFEPTHKLKAFTHFSFTVGVYNITGRKNVYSIYFDTDDKGEIKGHKLTIFGAPIPYVNFNFKF
;
A
#
# COMPACT_ATOMS: atom_id res chain seq x y z
N ASN A 1 -5.31 0.41 -20.06
CA ASN A 1 -5.83 1.78 -19.98
C ASN A 1 -4.66 2.77 -19.89
N TYR A 2 -4.64 3.73 -20.81
CA TYR A 2 -3.73 4.89 -20.77
C TYR A 2 -4.55 6.11 -20.39
N LEU A 3 -4.12 6.83 -19.36
CA LEU A 3 -4.74 8.07 -18.93
C LEU A 3 -3.69 9.18 -18.99
N ASP A 4 -3.99 10.23 -19.73
CA ASP A 4 -3.16 11.43 -19.84
C ASP A 4 -3.86 12.58 -19.11
N TYR A 5 -3.23 13.08 -18.06
CA TYR A 5 -3.72 14.20 -17.26
C TYR A 5 -3.06 15.48 -17.75
N LYS A 6 -3.80 16.30 -18.48
CA LYS A 6 -3.29 17.56 -19.02
C LYS A 6 -3.14 18.69 -17.98
N SER A 7 -3.73 18.53 -16.81
CA SER A 7 -3.50 19.47 -15.71
C SER A 7 -3.69 18.78 -14.36
N GLY A 8 -2.71 18.91 -13.50
CA GLY A 8 -2.77 18.51 -12.11
C GLY A 8 -2.12 19.59 -11.26
N ALA A 9 -2.56 19.76 -10.01
CA ALA A 9 -1.94 20.69 -9.09
C ALA A 9 -1.32 19.94 -7.92
N ILE A 10 -0.06 20.21 -7.64
CA ILE A 10 0.60 19.78 -6.40
C ILE A 10 0.55 20.95 -5.44
N LEU A 11 -0.18 20.77 -4.34
CA LEU A 11 -0.25 21.79 -3.28
C LEU A 11 0.90 21.58 -2.30
N ILE A 12 1.74 22.61 -2.14
CA ILE A 12 2.75 22.68 -1.07
C ILE A 12 2.15 23.56 0.02
N MET A 13 2.05 23.03 1.24
CA MET A 13 1.47 23.77 2.37
C MET A 13 2.41 24.89 2.84
N ASN A 14 2.16 26.11 2.38
CA ASN A 14 2.83 27.33 2.81
C ASN A 14 1.80 28.45 3.02
N LYS A 15 2.24 29.57 3.61
CA LYS A 15 1.37 30.75 3.88
C LYS A 15 0.83 31.41 2.58
N ASN A 16 1.54 31.28 1.48
CA ASN A 16 1.15 31.79 0.15
C ASN A 16 0.84 30.63 -0.81
N ILE A 17 -0.28 29.98 -0.59
CA ILE A 17 -0.72 28.79 -1.34
C ILE A 17 -0.70 28.99 -2.87
N ALA A 18 -1.00 30.20 -3.34
CA ALA A 18 -1.05 30.51 -4.76
C ALA A 18 0.33 30.49 -5.46
N GLU A 19 1.41 30.73 -4.71
CA GLU A 19 2.78 30.71 -5.24
C GLU A 19 3.39 29.30 -5.21
N ASP A 20 2.80 28.40 -4.41
CA ASP A 20 3.29 27.05 -4.19
C ASP A 20 2.53 25.98 -5.02
N VAL A 21 1.57 26.40 -5.85
CA VAL A 21 0.84 25.51 -6.75
C VAL A 21 1.62 25.34 -8.04
N VAL A 22 2.03 24.11 -8.32
CA VAL A 22 2.73 23.75 -9.55
C VAL A 22 1.81 22.90 -10.41
N THR A 23 1.61 23.31 -11.66
CA THR A 23 0.89 22.51 -12.65
C THR A 23 1.73 21.33 -13.08
N THR A 24 1.12 20.17 -13.22
CA THR A 24 1.81 18.94 -13.63
C THR A 24 1.05 18.25 -14.75
N GLN A 25 1.80 17.60 -15.64
CA GLN A 25 1.30 16.59 -16.55
C GLN A 25 1.42 15.23 -15.86
N GLY A 26 0.47 14.32 -16.10
CA GLY A 26 0.51 12.99 -15.56
C GLY A 26 0.20 11.94 -16.62
N GLU A 27 0.88 10.82 -16.55
CA GLU A 27 0.57 9.64 -17.34
C GLU A 27 0.36 8.42 -16.44
N ALA A 28 -0.62 7.59 -16.79
CA ALA A 28 -0.85 6.32 -16.09
C ALA A 28 -1.20 5.23 -17.11
N TYR A 29 -0.57 4.08 -16.96
CA TYR A 29 -0.84 2.90 -17.78
C TYR A 29 -0.66 1.63 -16.97
N GLY A 30 -1.27 0.54 -17.42
CA GLY A 30 -1.18 -0.71 -16.71
C GLY A 30 -1.90 -1.86 -17.38
N ILE A 31 -1.71 -3.05 -16.81
CA ILE A 31 -2.34 -4.30 -17.22
C ILE A 31 -2.89 -4.98 -15.98
N GLU A 32 -4.11 -5.48 -16.08
CA GLU A 32 -4.78 -6.23 -15.02
C GLU A 32 -5.08 -7.64 -15.50
N LEU A 33 -4.77 -8.61 -14.65
CA LEU A 33 -5.10 -10.03 -14.84
C LEU A 33 -5.92 -10.51 -13.65
N MET A 34 -7.06 -11.14 -13.90
CA MET A 34 -7.86 -11.79 -12.88
C MET A 34 -8.20 -13.21 -13.26
N LEU A 35 -7.88 -14.16 -12.37
CA LEU A 35 -8.25 -15.55 -12.48
C LEU A 35 -9.22 -15.90 -11.36
N LYS A 36 -10.39 -16.45 -11.69
CA LYS A 36 -11.41 -16.83 -10.73
C LYS A 36 -11.84 -18.27 -10.89
N LYS A 37 -11.84 -19.00 -9.78
CA LYS A 37 -12.39 -20.35 -9.69
C LYS A 37 -13.53 -20.37 -8.66
N PRO A 38 -14.80 -20.23 -9.05
CA PRO A 38 -15.91 -20.04 -8.11
C PRO A 38 -16.40 -21.34 -7.45
N LEU A 39 -16.11 -22.50 -8.02
CA LEU A 39 -16.67 -23.77 -7.60
C LEU A 39 -15.62 -24.85 -7.30
N GLY A 40 -16.03 -25.84 -6.52
CA GLY A 40 -15.20 -27.00 -6.15
C GLY A 40 -14.66 -26.92 -4.71
N LYS A 41 -13.88 -27.95 -4.33
CA LYS A 41 -13.23 -28.01 -3.01
C LYS A 41 -12.27 -26.84 -2.80
N LEU A 42 -11.50 -26.52 -3.84
CA LEU A 42 -10.68 -25.33 -3.93
C LEU A 42 -11.42 -24.29 -4.76
N ASN A 43 -11.71 -23.14 -4.20
CA ASN A 43 -12.32 -21.99 -4.87
C ASN A 43 -11.62 -20.71 -4.41
N GLY A 44 -11.78 -19.64 -5.18
CA GLY A 44 -11.13 -18.37 -4.87
C GLY A 44 -10.82 -17.56 -6.12
N TRP A 45 -9.94 -16.59 -5.97
CA TRP A 45 -9.46 -15.77 -7.08
C TRP A 45 -8.05 -15.26 -6.82
N PHE A 46 -7.39 -14.95 -7.90
CA PHE A 46 -6.10 -14.31 -7.96
C PHE A 46 -6.21 -13.09 -8.86
N ALA A 47 -5.71 -11.96 -8.42
CA ALA A 47 -5.60 -10.75 -9.22
C ALA A 47 -4.17 -10.24 -9.19
N TYR A 48 -3.70 -9.83 -10.34
CA TYR A 48 -2.42 -9.16 -10.51
C TYR A 48 -2.63 -7.89 -11.33
N THR A 49 -2.13 -6.79 -10.82
CA THR A 49 -2.11 -5.51 -11.51
C THR A 49 -0.66 -5.05 -11.65
N TYR A 50 -0.28 -4.77 -12.88
CA TYR A 50 0.89 -3.94 -13.14
C TYR A 50 0.39 -2.55 -13.53
N SER A 51 0.86 -1.52 -12.84
CA SER A 51 0.53 -0.13 -13.17
C SER A 51 1.73 0.78 -12.98
N LYS A 52 1.81 1.80 -13.80
CA LYS A 52 2.83 2.84 -13.68
C LYS A 52 2.16 4.18 -13.77
N THR A 53 2.44 5.06 -12.80
CA THR A 53 1.94 6.43 -12.79
C THR A 53 3.09 7.39 -12.59
N ARG A 54 3.28 8.29 -13.53
CA ARG A 54 4.33 9.30 -13.48
C ARG A 54 3.77 10.69 -13.63
N LEU A 55 4.48 11.65 -13.08
CA LEU A 55 4.18 13.07 -13.14
C LEU A 55 5.40 13.82 -13.67
N ARG A 56 5.13 14.94 -14.31
CA ARG A 56 6.16 15.89 -14.74
C ARG A 56 5.63 17.30 -14.54
N GLU A 57 6.46 18.22 -14.13
CA GLU A 57 6.10 19.64 -14.07
C GLU A 57 5.77 20.16 -15.45
N ASP A 58 4.64 20.90 -15.56
CA ASP A 58 4.20 21.55 -16.79
C ASP A 58 4.55 23.04 -16.70
N GLY A 59 5.54 23.43 -17.46
CA GLY A 59 6.06 24.80 -17.46
C GLY A 59 7.59 24.84 -17.43
N ASP A 60 8.13 25.97 -17.82
CA ASP A 60 9.57 26.22 -17.80
C ASP A 60 9.92 27.07 -16.56
N ARG A 61 10.31 26.37 -15.47
CA ARG A 61 10.84 27.02 -14.25
C ARG A 61 12.38 26.94 -14.17
N GLY A 62 13.03 26.48 -15.25
CA GLY A 62 14.48 26.34 -15.30
C GLY A 62 14.99 25.44 -14.16
N ASP A 63 16.03 25.90 -13.45
CA ASP A 63 16.67 25.18 -12.36
C ASP A 63 15.76 24.94 -11.13
N MET A 64 14.61 25.62 -11.05
CA MET A 64 13.62 25.42 -9.98
C MET A 64 12.57 24.35 -10.29
N ALA A 65 12.62 23.76 -11.49
CA ALA A 65 11.68 22.71 -11.86
C ALA A 65 11.88 21.46 -11.00
N ILE A 66 10.78 20.79 -10.64
CA ILE A 66 10.82 19.52 -9.92
C ILE A 66 11.61 18.50 -10.74
N ASN A 67 12.67 17.93 -10.14
CA ASN A 67 13.58 16.98 -10.78
C ASN A 67 14.12 17.49 -12.14
N GLY A 68 14.36 18.81 -12.26
CA GLY A 68 14.84 19.42 -13.50
C GLY A 68 13.85 19.31 -14.67
N GLY A 69 12.55 19.14 -14.40
CA GLY A 69 11.52 18.96 -15.43
C GLY A 69 11.40 17.54 -15.97
N GLU A 70 12.10 16.58 -15.37
CA GLU A 70 12.03 15.17 -15.75
C GLU A 70 10.80 14.45 -15.16
N TRP A 71 10.40 13.34 -15.77
CA TRP A 71 9.33 12.49 -15.29
C TRP A 71 9.73 11.79 -13.98
N TYR A 72 8.87 11.84 -12.97
CA TYR A 72 9.05 11.17 -11.69
C TYR A 72 7.82 10.35 -11.29
N ASP A 73 8.02 9.33 -10.48
CA ASP A 73 6.94 8.46 -10.02
C ASP A 73 5.97 9.23 -9.11
N ALA A 74 4.68 9.06 -9.32
CA ALA A 74 3.66 9.62 -8.43
C ALA A 74 3.78 9.01 -7.03
N SER A 75 3.52 9.77 -5.97
CA SER A 75 3.66 9.29 -4.58
C SER A 75 2.78 8.09 -4.22
N TYR A 76 1.77 7.81 -5.02
CA TYR A 76 0.86 6.65 -4.90
C TYR A 76 1.15 5.55 -5.92
N ASP A 77 2.19 5.68 -6.77
CA ASP A 77 2.59 4.66 -7.73
C ASP A 77 3.00 3.36 -7.03
N LYS A 78 2.37 2.26 -7.42
CA LYS A 78 2.68 0.91 -6.95
C LYS A 78 2.72 0.00 -8.17
N PRO A 79 3.90 -0.25 -8.76
CA PRO A 79 4.02 -0.99 -10.00
C PRO A 79 3.40 -2.38 -9.97
N HIS A 80 3.48 -3.07 -8.86
CA HIS A 80 2.93 -4.42 -8.72
C HIS A 80 1.96 -4.47 -7.55
N ASP A 81 0.75 -4.97 -7.79
CA ASP A 81 -0.26 -5.29 -6.79
C ASP A 81 -0.76 -6.72 -7.05
N VAL A 82 -0.65 -7.59 -6.06
CA VAL A 82 -1.08 -8.99 -6.12
C VAL A 82 -2.06 -9.27 -5.01
N LYS A 83 -3.21 -9.83 -5.34
CA LYS A 83 -4.21 -10.26 -4.36
C LYS A 83 -4.59 -11.71 -4.62
N LEU A 84 -4.62 -12.48 -3.56
CA LEU A 84 -5.02 -13.88 -3.56
C LEU A 84 -6.09 -14.10 -2.51
N VAL A 85 -7.18 -14.71 -2.91
CA VAL A 85 -8.17 -15.29 -1.99
C VAL A 85 -8.35 -16.74 -2.36
N ALA A 86 -8.07 -17.64 -1.43
CA ALA A 86 -8.22 -19.08 -1.63
C ALA A 86 -8.99 -19.69 -0.46
N ASN A 87 -10.01 -20.49 -0.79
CA ASN A 87 -10.77 -21.27 0.18
C ASN A 87 -10.67 -22.74 -0.19
N TYR A 88 -10.31 -23.57 0.78
CA TYR A 88 -10.26 -25.01 0.62
C TYR A 88 -11.21 -25.70 1.56
N LYS A 89 -12.17 -26.44 1.02
CA LYS A 89 -13.14 -27.21 1.78
C LYS A 89 -12.59 -28.62 2.05
N PHE A 90 -12.18 -28.87 3.29
CA PHE A 90 -11.80 -30.23 3.73
C PHE A 90 -13.00 -31.13 3.77
N THR A 91 -14.08 -30.61 4.36
CA THR A 91 -15.40 -31.28 4.46
C THR A 91 -16.49 -30.26 4.12
N GLN A 92 -17.76 -30.67 4.18
CA GLN A 92 -18.88 -29.73 4.06
C GLN A 92 -18.99 -28.76 5.25
N ARG A 93 -18.24 -29.01 6.32
CA ARG A 93 -18.31 -28.26 7.60
C ARG A 93 -17.04 -27.52 7.97
N ILE A 94 -15.95 -27.90 7.36
CA ILE A 94 -14.62 -27.36 7.71
C ILE A 94 -13.95 -26.86 6.46
N SER A 95 -13.59 -25.60 6.45
CA SER A 95 -12.84 -24.98 5.36
C SER A 95 -11.71 -24.09 5.90
N LEU A 96 -10.65 -24.00 5.11
CA LEU A 96 -9.54 -23.09 5.30
C LEU A 96 -9.68 -21.94 4.32
N SER A 97 -9.58 -20.71 4.81
CA SER A 97 -9.50 -19.49 4.00
C SER A 97 -8.12 -18.88 4.14
N ILE A 98 -7.52 -18.51 3.03
CA ILE A 98 -6.23 -17.82 2.95
C ILE A 98 -6.42 -16.57 2.11
N ASN A 99 -5.97 -15.42 2.63
CA ASN A 99 -5.91 -14.17 1.91
C ASN A 99 -4.45 -13.72 1.85
N GLY A 100 -3.97 -13.36 0.68
CA GLY A 100 -2.62 -12.84 0.46
C GLY A 100 -2.69 -11.51 -0.26
N ASP A 101 -1.92 -10.54 0.23
CA ASP A 101 -1.75 -9.22 -0.37
C ASP A 101 -0.27 -8.92 -0.51
N TYR A 102 0.13 -8.52 -1.71
CA TYR A 102 1.46 -7.96 -1.98
C TYR A 102 1.30 -6.68 -2.79
N ALA A 103 2.06 -5.66 -2.43
CA ALA A 103 2.16 -4.45 -3.22
C ALA A 103 3.57 -3.88 -3.17
N SER A 104 4.06 -3.37 -4.31
CA SER A 104 5.32 -2.63 -4.38
C SER A 104 5.29 -1.42 -3.45
N GLY A 105 6.45 -1.08 -2.91
CA GLY A 105 6.66 0.10 -2.09
C GLY A 105 6.32 1.39 -2.83
N ARG A 106 5.75 2.36 -2.13
CA ARG A 106 5.43 3.68 -2.68
C ARG A 106 6.68 4.54 -2.83
N PRO A 107 6.75 5.41 -3.83
CA PRO A 107 7.81 6.39 -3.95
C PRO A 107 7.85 7.35 -2.76
N ILE A 108 9.06 7.69 -2.34
CA ILE A 108 9.33 8.68 -1.28
C ILE A 108 10.55 9.53 -1.64
N THR A 109 10.58 10.73 -1.11
CA THR A 109 11.74 11.62 -1.11
C THR A 109 12.46 11.46 0.23
N ILE A 110 13.76 11.28 0.21
CA ILE A 110 14.57 11.10 1.43
C ILE A 110 15.61 12.21 1.57
N PRO A 111 15.96 12.63 2.80
CA PRO A 111 17.10 13.51 3.00
C PRO A 111 18.39 12.74 2.73
N VAL A 112 19.26 13.30 1.88
CA VAL A 112 20.53 12.67 1.48
C VAL A 112 21.75 13.41 2.03
N ALA A 113 21.58 14.67 2.45
CA ALA A 113 22.63 15.47 3.05
C ALA A 113 22.06 16.53 3.99
N LYS A 114 22.93 17.16 4.77
CA LYS A 114 22.62 18.36 5.55
C LYS A 114 23.65 19.43 5.27
N TYR A 115 23.24 20.68 5.39
CA TYR A 115 24.12 21.83 5.24
C TYR A 115 23.78 22.89 6.31
N MET A 116 24.76 23.72 6.63
CA MET A 116 24.58 24.82 7.57
C MET A 116 24.04 26.03 6.83
N TYR A 117 22.93 26.60 7.28
CA TYR A 117 22.35 27.82 6.74
C TYR A 117 21.73 28.64 7.86
N ASP A 118 22.07 29.92 7.93
CA ASP A 118 21.52 30.88 8.91
C ASP A 118 21.53 30.38 10.36
N GLY A 119 22.70 29.83 10.80
CA GLY A 119 22.91 29.33 12.16
C GLY A 119 22.20 28.01 12.51
N GLY A 120 21.55 27.35 11.53
CA GLY A 120 20.89 26.06 11.72
C GLY A 120 21.18 25.05 10.62
N TYR A 121 20.97 23.77 10.91
CA TYR A 121 21.05 22.72 9.91
C TYR A 121 19.80 22.68 9.05
N LYS A 122 19.99 22.62 7.73
CA LYS A 122 18.95 22.36 6.74
C LYS A 122 19.19 21.01 6.08
N LEU A 123 18.11 20.30 5.75
CA LEU A 123 18.19 19.02 5.05
C LEU A 123 18.18 19.26 3.54
N HIS A 124 19.06 18.58 2.85
CA HIS A 124 19.02 18.45 1.40
C HIS A 124 18.38 17.12 1.05
N TYR A 125 17.36 17.14 0.20
CA TYR A 125 16.60 15.98 -0.19
C TYR A 125 17.05 15.42 -1.53
N SER A 126 16.86 14.12 -1.72
CA SER A 126 16.97 13.46 -3.02
C SER A 126 15.97 14.06 -4.02
N ASP A 127 16.10 13.65 -5.28
CA ASP A 127 15.06 13.87 -6.27
C ASP A 127 13.69 13.47 -5.71
N ARG A 128 12.65 14.22 -6.10
CA ARG A 128 11.29 13.96 -5.65
C ARG A 128 10.88 12.56 -6.05
N ASN A 129 10.47 11.75 -5.03
CA ASN A 129 10.05 10.37 -5.21
C ASN A 129 11.13 9.45 -5.83
N GLY A 130 12.41 9.79 -5.69
CA GLY A 130 13.54 9.02 -6.23
C GLY A 130 13.80 7.70 -5.52
N HIS A 131 13.17 7.46 -4.38
CA HIS A 131 13.33 6.23 -3.59
C HIS A 131 11.97 5.57 -3.35
N ARG A 132 11.97 4.30 -2.85
CA ARG A 132 10.74 3.58 -2.52
C ARG A 132 10.74 3.07 -1.08
N THR A 133 9.58 3.06 -0.46
CA THR A 133 9.37 2.34 0.80
C THR A 133 9.52 0.84 0.57
N PRO A 134 9.78 0.04 1.62
CA PRO A 134 9.72 -1.42 1.50
C PRO A 134 8.35 -1.90 1.00
N ASP A 135 8.37 -2.99 0.24
CA ASP A 135 7.15 -3.61 -0.27
C ASP A 135 6.24 -4.07 0.87
N TYR A 136 4.96 -3.97 0.63
CA TYR A 136 3.91 -4.52 1.48
C TYR A 136 3.70 -6.00 1.19
N PHE A 137 3.62 -6.82 2.23
CA PHE A 137 3.24 -8.22 2.10
C PHE A 137 2.49 -8.69 3.34
N ARG A 138 1.32 -9.29 3.16
CA ARG A 138 0.50 -9.80 4.24
C ARG A 138 -0.18 -11.10 3.82
N VAL A 139 -0.21 -12.05 4.72
CA VAL A 139 -0.99 -13.28 4.60
C VAL A 139 -1.85 -13.44 5.83
N ASP A 140 -3.15 -13.66 5.62
CA ASP A 140 -4.12 -13.99 6.65
C ASP A 140 -4.60 -15.42 6.43
N ALA A 141 -4.85 -16.17 7.51
CA ALA A 141 -5.40 -17.50 7.44
C ALA A 141 -6.52 -17.68 8.46
N ALA A 142 -7.56 -18.40 8.08
CA ALA A 142 -8.69 -18.69 8.96
C ALA A 142 -9.28 -20.07 8.72
N MET A 143 -9.62 -20.76 9.79
CA MET A 143 -10.36 -21.99 9.76
C MET A 143 -11.84 -21.70 10.08
N ASN A 144 -12.73 -22.08 9.16
CA ASN A 144 -14.16 -21.89 9.30
C ASN A 144 -14.80 -23.22 9.64
N PHE A 145 -15.72 -23.18 10.62
CA PHE A 145 -16.46 -24.35 11.11
C PHE A 145 -17.96 -24.06 11.00
N GLU A 146 -18.66 -24.87 10.21
CA GLU A 146 -20.10 -24.81 10.03
C GLU A 146 -20.73 -26.10 10.59
N PRO A 147 -21.34 -26.06 11.77
CA PRO A 147 -22.03 -27.23 12.32
C PRO A 147 -23.23 -27.63 11.49
N THR A 148 -23.73 -28.84 11.64
CA THR A 148 -24.73 -29.48 10.78
C THR A 148 -26.05 -28.71 10.75
N HIS A 149 -26.63 -28.54 9.54
CA HIS A 149 -27.96 -28.00 9.23
C HIS A 149 -29.15 -28.75 9.84
N LYS A 150 -28.96 -29.73 10.74
CA LYS A 150 -30.03 -30.55 11.32
C LYS A 150 -30.47 -30.11 12.72
N LEU A 151 -30.04 -28.98 13.22
CA LEU A 151 -30.72 -28.38 14.36
C LEU A 151 -32.02 -27.75 13.84
N LYS A 152 -33.14 -28.33 14.25
CA LYS A 152 -34.46 -27.89 13.90
C LYS A 152 -34.58 -26.36 13.93
N ALA A 153 -34.83 -25.83 12.76
CA ALA A 153 -35.55 -24.60 12.45
C ALA A 153 -35.09 -23.23 12.99
N PHE A 154 -34.15 -23.08 13.91
CA PHE A 154 -34.00 -21.78 14.55
C PHE A 154 -32.58 -21.15 14.56
N THR A 155 -31.51 -21.88 14.25
CA THR A 155 -30.20 -21.20 14.32
C THR A 155 -29.15 -21.86 13.43
N HIS A 156 -28.73 -21.16 12.39
CA HIS A 156 -27.46 -21.45 11.77
C HIS A 156 -26.38 -20.69 12.53
N PHE A 157 -25.45 -21.39 13.14
CA PHE A 157 -24.26 -20.75 13.65
C PHE A 157 -23.02 -21.27 12.93
N SER A 158 -22.08 -20.39 12.70
CA SER A 158 -20.74 -20.74 12.27
C SER A 158 -19.74 -20.00 13.11
N PHE A 159 -18.58 -20.59 13.31
CA PHE A 159 -17.48 -19.89 13.95
C PHE A 159 -16.21 -19.99 13.11
N THR A 160 -15.41 -18.96 13.19
CA THR A 160 -14.16 -18.82 12.46
C THR A 160 -13.07 -18.51 13.47
N VAL A 161 -11.97 -19.25 13.39
CA VAL A 161 -10.74 -18.93 14.12
C VAL A 161 -9.68 -18.58 13.09
N GLY A 162 -9.06 -17.44 13.23
CA GLY A 162 -8.10 -16.97 12.24
C GLY A 162 -6.99 -16.14 12.83
N VAL A 163 -6.03 -15.84 12.00
CA VAL A 163 -4.88 -14.99 12.31
C VAL A 163 -4.68 -14.01 11.16
N TYR A 164 -4.71 -12.72 11.47
CA TYR A 164 -4.26 -11.68 10.57
C TYR A 164 -2.73 -11.59 10.61
N ASN A 165 -2.13 -11.33 9.44
CA ASN A 165 -0.69 -11.18 9.30
C ASN A 165 0.11 -12.34 9.89
N ILE A 166 -0.21 -13.57 9.48
CA ILE A 166 0.41 -14.80 10.00
C ILE A 166 1.95 -14.79 9.84
N THR A 167 2.47 -14.04 8.88
CA THR A 167 3.89 -13.88 8.64
C THR A 167 4.59 -13.01 9.67
N GLY A 168 3.84 -12.23 10.47
CA GLY A 168 4.38 -11.28 11.43
C GLY A 168 5.17 -10.12 10.79
N ARG A 169 5.04 -9.92 9.48
CA ARG A 169 5.80 -8.89 8.76
C ARG A 169 5.40 -7.50 9.23
N LYS A 170 6.40 -6.70 9.58
CA LYS A 170 6.25 -5.28 9.91
C LYS A 170 6.12 -4.47 8.62
N ASN A 171 4.90 -4.37 8.11
CA ASN A 171 4.61 -3.57 6.92
C ASN A 171 4.74 -2.08 7.23
N VAL A 172 5.55 -1.39 6.45
CA VAL A 172 5.82 0.03 6.65
C VAL A 172 4.66 0.84 6.09
N TYR A 173 4.00 1.62 6.96
CA TYR A 173 2.94 2.55 6.58
C TYR A 173 3.52 3.89 6.13
N SER A 174 4.51 4.41 6.88
CA SER A 174 5.17 5.68 6.59
C SER A 174 6.61 5.64 7.07
N ILE A 175 7.44 6.46 6.45
CA ILE A 175 8.82 6.74 6.90
C ILE A 175 8.90 8.24 7.15
N TYR A 176 9.40 8.62 8.32
CA TYR A 176 9.73 10.01 8.63
C TYR A 176 11.20 10.09 9.03
N PHE A 177 11.77 11.26 8.85
CA PHE A 177 13.17 11.52 9.12
C PHE A 177 13.28 12.57 10.19
N ASP A 178 14.22 12.36 11.11
CA ASP A 178 14.53 13.27 12.20
C ASP A 178 16.04 13.43 12.30
N THR A 179 16.49 14.44 13.03
CA THR A 179 17.89 14.69 13.27
C THR A 179 18.17 14.49 14.76
N ASP A 180 19.10 13.59 15.09
CA ASP A 180 19.46 13.35 16.48
C ASP A 180 20.27 14.51 17.08
N ASP A 181 20.56 14.43 18.41
CA ASP A 181 21.34 15.44 19.15
C ASP A 181 22.74 15.68 18.58
N LYS A 182 23.27 14.74 17.81
CA LYS A 182 24.56 14.86 17.10
C LYS A 182 24.39 15.42 15.69
N GLY A 183 23.15 15.74 15.30
CA GLY A 183 22.82 16.22 13.98
C GLY A 183 22.87 15.14 12.90
N GLU A 184 22.85 13.84 13.24
CA GLU A 184 22.76 12.76 12.25
C GLU A 184 21.32 12.54 11.81
N ILE A 185 21.11 12.30 10.51
CA ILE A 185 19.79 12.04 9.94
C ILE A 185 19.41 10.60 10.26
N LYS A 186 18.26 10.41 10.93
CA LYS A 186 17.69 9.09 11.24
C LYS A 186 16.34 8.91 10.56
N GLY A 187 16.17 7.78 9.87
CA GLY A 187 14.91 7.38 9.28
C GLY A 187 14.15 6.44 10.21
N HIS A 188 12.91 6.80 10.55
CA HIS A 188 12.01 6.03 11.40
C HIS A 188 10.89 5.42 10.56
N LYS A 189 10.68 4.11 10.71
CA LYS A 189 9.60 3.39 10.03
C LYS A 189 8.40 3.27 10.95
N LEU A 190 7.29 3.87 10.58
CA LEU A 190 6.01 3.65 11.23
C LEU A 190 5.37 2.40 10.64
N THR A 191 5.07 1.42 11.50
CA THR A 191 4.41 0.17 11.11
C THR A 191 3.10 0.02 11.87
N ILE A 192 2.05 -0.46 11.17
CA ILE A 192 0.76 -0.75 11.77
C ILE A 192 0.59 -2.28 11.77
N PHE A 193 0.23 -2.86 12.92
CA PHE A 193 0.02 -4.30 13.07
C PHE A 193 1.20 -5.16 12.59
N GLY A 194 2.38 -4.89 13.12
CA GLY A 194 3.62 -5.62 12.80
C GLY A 194 3.75 -7.01 13.46
N ALA A 195 2.65 -7.61 13.96
CA ALA A 195 2.61 -8.92 14.61
C ALA A 195 1.39 -9.71 14.13
N PRO A 196 1.39 -11.05 14.26
CA PRO A 196 0.20 -11.87 14.07
C PRO A 196 -0.89 -11.50 15.08
N ILE A 197 -2.12 -11.32 14.59
CA ILE A 197 -3.28 -10.98 15.44
C ILE A 197 -4.30 -12.11 15.34
N PRO A 198 -4.46 -12.95 16.37
CA PRO A 198 -5.49 -13.96 16.39
C PRO A 198 -6.88 -13.33 16.57
N TYR A 199 -7.88 -13.92 15.97
CA TYR A 199 -9.27 -13.52 16.12
C TYR A 199 -10.21 -14.73 16.10
N VAL A 200 -11.37 -14.54 16.72
CA VAL A 200 -12.50 -15.49 16.68
C VAL A 200 -13.75 -14.72 16.28
N ASN A 201 -14.50 -15.26 15.34
CA ASN A 201 -15.76 -14.69 14.90
C ASN A 201 -16.89 -15.73 15.03
N PHE A 202 -18.04 -15.31 15.54
CA PHE A 202 -19.24 -16.11 15.64
C PHE A 202 -20.34 -15.47 14.82
N ASN A 203 -20.94 -16.25 13.91
CA ASN A 203 -22.07 -15.82 13.11
C ASN A 203 -23.32 -16.63 13.51
N PHE A 204 -24.37 -15.92 13.86
CA PHE A 204 -25.68 -16.48 14.13
C PHE A 204 -26.68 -15.99 13.10
N LYS A 205 -27.46 -16.91 12.52
CA LYS A 205 -28.60 -16.60 11.66
C LYS A 205 -29.87 -17.09 12.36
N PHE A 206 -30.79 -16.19 12.62
CA PHE A 206 -32.11 -16.45 13.14
C PHE A 206 -33.13 -16.66 12.02
#